data_b0a984d7b551bb5847f1c57671c704b4
#
_entry.id   b0a984d7b551bb5847f1c57671c704b4
#
_cell.length_a   1.000
_cell.length_b   1.000
_cell.length_c   1.000
_cell.angle_alpha   90.00
_cell.angle_beta   90.00
_cell.angle_gamma   90.00
#
_symmetry.space_group_name_H-M   'P 1'
#
loop_
_entity.id
_entity.type
_entity.pdbx_description
1 polymer ?
#
loop_
_entity_poly.entity_id
_entity_poly.type
_entity_poly.pdbx_seq_one_letter_code
_entity_poly.pdbx_strand_id
1 'polypeptide(L)'
;MAQRQLNLVYALRRGEIVSIADVESGLKCECTCPACGELLVAKKGRKMMHHFAHHSGSTCEYGYESSLHLAAKDILSKTKRILLPSVYLNFPGSYKEKELISEAKEIDIEGIDLEKRYNNIIPDVVVYAGGKKFFIEIYVTHPIDDKKLEKYVLQTFQQ
;
A
#
# COMPACT_ATOMS: atom_id res chain seq x y z
N MET A 1 2.58 20.83 18.44
CA MET A 1 2.96 20.47 17.06
C MET A 1 1.67 20.23 16.28
N ALA A 2 1.42 20.99 15.21
CA ALA A 2 0.20 20.81 14.41
C ALA A 2 0.28 19.42 13.75
N GLN A 3 -0.67 18.56 14.05
CA GLN A 3 -0.85 17.30 13.34
C GLN A 3 -1.06 17.66 11.86
N ARG A 4 -0.14 17.20 11.00
CA ARG A 4 -0.25 17.36 9.56
C ARG A 4 -1.48 16.58 9.14
N GLN A 5 -2.57 17.26 8.86
CA GLN A 5 -3.81 16.64 8.40
C GLN A 5 -3.51 16.00 7.04
N LEU A 6 -3.42 14.67 7.02
CA LEU A 6 -3.16 13.90 5.80
C LEU A 6 -4.42 13.94 4.93
N ASN A 7 -4.27 14.37 3.69
CA ASN A 7 -5.39 14.53 2.77
C ASN A 7 -5.78 13.19 2.14
N LEU A 8 -7.05 12.83 2.23
CA LEU A 8 -7.60 11.66 1.58
C LEU A 8 -7.68 11.91 0.07
N VAL A 9 -6.87 11.21 -0.72
CA VAL A 9 -6.78 11.42 -2.19
C VAL A 9 -7.32 10.27 -3.02
N TYR A 10 -7.64 9.14 -2.39
CA TYR A 10 -8.30 7.99 -2.99
C TYR A 10 -9.58 7.65 -2.24
N ALA A 11 -10.56 7.11 -2.97
CA ALA A 11 -11.88 6.73 -2.45
C ALA A 11 -12.41 5.54 -3.22
N LEU A 12 -13.51 4.95 -2.75
CA LEU A 12 -14.25 3.93 -3.48
C LEU A 12 -15.43 4.57 -4.24
N ARG A 13 -15.60 4.20 -5.49
CA ARG A 13 -16.80 4.47 -6.28
C ARG A 13 -17.27 3.17 -6.90
N ARG A 14 -18.47 2.71 -6.49
CA ARG A 14 -19.05 1.42 -6.95
C ARG A 14 -18.13 0.21 -6.72
N GLY A 15 -17.35 0.23 -5.63
CA GLY A 15 -16.41 -0.82 -5.26
C GLY A 15 -15.02 -0.71 -5.91
N GLU A 16 -14.80 0.22 -6.82
CA GLU A 16 -13.51 0.46 -7.46
C GLU A 16 -12.79 1.64 -6.81
N ILE A 17 -11.47 1.55 -6.70
CA ILE A 17 -10.64 2.65 -6.20
C ILE A 17 -10.53 3.75 -7.25
N VAL A 18 -10.76 4.99 -6.85
CA VAL A 18 -10.68 6.18 -7.72
C VAL A 18 -9.83 7.26 -7.08
N SER A 19 -9.08 8.00 -7.90
CA SER A 19 -8.34 9.18 -7.46
C SER A 19 -9.24 10.41 -7.41
N ILE A 20 -8.94 11.35 -6.53
CA ILE A 20 -9.57 12.67 -6.49
C ILE A 20 -9.45 13.42 -7.84
N ALA A 21 -8.40 13.14 -8.62
CA ALA A 21 -8.19 13.74 -9.93
C ALA A 21 -9.28 13.33 -10.93
N ASP A 22 -9.74 12.07 -10.87
CA ASP A 22 -10.56 11.39 -11.87
C ASP A 22 -12.07 11.49 -11.62
N VAL A 23 -12.49 12.22 -10.57
CA VAL A 23 -13.89 12.33 -10.19
C VAL A 23 -14.41 13.76 -10.30
N GLU A 24 -15.73 13.91 -10.39
CA GLU A 24 -16.38 15.23 -10.34
C GLU A 24 -16.32 15.85 -8.94
N SER A 25 -16.39 17.19 -8.89
CA SER A 25 -16.39 17.94 -7.63
C SER A 25 -17.70 17.73 -6.86
N GLY A 26 -17.61 17.82 -5.54
CA GLY A 26 -18.75 17.73 -4.64
C GLY A 26 -19.24 16.28 -4.46
N LEU A 27 -20.53 16.13 -4.19
CA LEU A 27 -21.19 14.83 -4.01
C LEU A 27 -21.39 14.06 -5.31
N LYS A 28 -21.28 14.74 -6.46
CA LYS A 28 -21.36 14.07 -7.78
C LYS A 28 -20.29 13.03 -8.01
N CYS A 29 -19.21 13.00 -7.19
CA CYS A 29 -18.22 11.94 -7.24
C CYS A 29 -18.80 10.56 -6.89
N GLU A 30 -19.93 10.47 -6.18
CA GLU A 30 -20.55 9.21 -5.70
C GLU A 30 -19.55 8.32 -4.96
N CYS A 31 -18.65 8.93 -4.19
CA CYS A 31 -17.55 8.23 -3.56
C CYS A 31 -17.82 7.93 -2.08
N THR A 32 -17.27 6.82 -1.58
CA THR A 32 -17.31 6.42 -0.18
C THR A 32 -15.91 6.22 0.39
N CYS A 33 -15.80 6.37 1.70
CA CYS A 33 -14.56 6.14 2.42
C CYS A 33 -14.27 4.63 2.48
N PRO A 34 -13.06 4.17 2.08
CA PRO A 34 -12.72 2.75 2.12
C PRO A 34 -12.61 2.17 3.54
N ALA A 35 -12.44 3.03 4.56
CA ALA A 35 -12.33 2.57 5.95
C ALA A 35 -13.68 2.47 6.66
N CYS A 36 -14.53 3.52 6.55
CA CYS A 36 -15.78 3.59 7.31
C CYS A 36 -17.06 3.50 6.44
N GLY A 37 -16.92 3.49 5.11
CA GLY A 37 -18.05 3.42 4.17
C GLY A 37 -18.86 4.71 4.02
N GLU A 38 -18.52 5.77 4.79
CA GLU A 38 -19.27 7.04 4.73
C GLU A 38 -19.11 7.73 3.37
N LEU A 39 -20.17 8.44 2.97
CA LEU A 39 -20.19 9.24 1.75
C LEU A 39 -19.14 10.36 1.81
N LEU A 40 -18.43 10.56 0.72
CA LEU A 40 -17.37 11.55 0.60
C LEU A 40 -17.78 12.69 -0.34
N VAL A 41 -17.23 13.87 -0.07
CA VAL A 41 -17.32 15.05 -0.90
C VAL A 41 -15.96 15.34 -1.51
N ALA A 42 -15.89 15.41 -2.84
CA ALA A 42 -14.65 15.76 -3.54
C ALA A 42 -14.42 17.29 -3.47
N LYS A 43 -13.48 17.73 -2.65
CA LYS A 43 -13.07 19.13 -2.48
C LYS A 43 -12.03 19.49 -3.55
N LYS A 44 -12.47 20.16 -4.61
CA LYS A 44 -11.63 20.52 -5.78
C LYS A 44 -11.53 22.05 -5.97
N GLY A 45 -11.42 22.79 -4.87
CA GLY A 45 -11.26 24.24 -4.87
C GLY A 45 -9.88 24.70 -5.32
N ARG A 46 -9.77 25.97 -5.73
CA ARG A 46 -8.52 26.56 -6.27
C ARG A 46 -7.43 26.85 -5.23
N LYS A 47 -7.79 26.98 -3.94
CA LYS A 47 -6.87 27.45 -2.88
C LYS A 47 -6.18 26.32 -2.12
N MET A 48 -6.74 25.12 -2.11
CA MET A 48 -6.24 23.98 -1.36
C MET A 48 -6.00 22.79 -2.28
N MET A 49 -5.08 21.92 -1.89
CA MET A 49 -4.89 20.66 -2.57
C MET A 49 -6.21 19.88 -2.62
N HIS A 50 -6.51 19.32 -3.78
CA HIS A 50 -7.71 18.51 -3.98
C HIS A 50 -7.69 17.29 -3.06
N HIS A 51 -8.81 17.02 -2.38
CA HIS A 51 -8.95 15.90 -1.45
C HIS A 51 -10.40 15.50 -1.27
N PHE A 52 -10.63 14.32 -0.73
CA PHE A 52 -11.95 13.91 -0.26
C PHE A 52 -12.13 14.31 1.21
N ALA A 53 -13.35 14.68 1.57
CA ALA A 53 -13.76 14.91 2.95
C ALA A 53 -15.06 14.15 3.24
N HIS A 54 -15.24 13.66 4.47
CA HIS A 54 -16.49 13.04 4.88
C HIS A 54 -17.64 14.03 4.79
N HIS A 55 -18.78 13.59 4.28
CA HIS A 55 -19.95 14.44 4.06
C HIS A 55 -20.50 15.00 5.38
N SER A 56 -20.52 14.20 6.44
CA SER A 56 -20.94 14.63 7.77
C SER A 56 -19.99 15.63 8.44
N GLY A 57 -18.78 15.81 7.90
CA GLY A 57 -17.70 16.56 8.55
C GLY A 57 -16.98 15.75 9.64
N SER A 58 -17.28 14.47 9.79
CA SER A 58 -16.59 13.59 10.72
C SER A 58 -15.12 13.37 10.33
N THR A 59 -14.32 12.94 11.28
CA THR A 59 -12.95 12.45 11.05
C THR A 59 -12.92 10.92 11.12
N CYS A 60 -12.27 10.30 10.16
CA CYS A 60 -12.05 8.86 10.14
C CYS A 60 -10.55 8.60 10.31
N GLU A 61 -10.17 8.00 11.43
CA GLU A 61 -8.78 7.77 11.80
C GLU A 61 -8.02 6.95 10.76
N TYR A 62 -8.67 5.94 10.18
CA TYR A 62 -8.04 5.01 9.22
C TYR A 62 -8.31 5.32 7.75
N GLY A 63 -9.05 6.37 7.44
CA GLY A 63 -9.47 6.67 6.05
C GLY A 63 -8.31 6.89 5.11
N TYR A 64 -7.31 7.66 5.55
CA TYR A 64 -6.12 7.95 4.76
C TYR A 64 -5.28 6.68 4.50
N GLU A 65 -4.96 5.94 5.56
CA GLU A 65 -4.17 4.70 5.47
C GLU A 65 -4.85 3.66 4.59
N SER A 66 -6.12 3.36 4.85
CA SER A 66 -6.89 2.40 4.06
C SER A 66 -6.98 2.78 2.59
N SER A 67 -7.12 4.07 2.27
CA SER A 67 -7.20 4.53 0.89
C SER A 67 -5.89 4.36 0.12
N LEU A 68 -4.76 4.66 0.76
CA LEU A 68 -3.44 4.45 0.15
C LEU A 68 -3.10 2.97 0.00
N HIS A 69 -3.45 2.18 1.00
CA HIS A 69 -3.25 0.73 0.99
C HIS A 69 -3.99 0.06 -0.17
N LEU A 70 -5.27 0.41 -0.36
CA LEU A 70 -6.07 -0.07 -1.50
C LEU A 70 -5.53 0.43 -2.84
N ALA A 71 -5.14 1.71 -2.93
CA ALA A 71 -4.57 2.25 -4.16
C ALA A 71 -3.27 1.56 -4.55
N ALA A 72 -2.40 1.26 -3.59
CA ALA A 72 -1.16 0.53 -3.83
C ALA A 72 -1.43 -0.90 -4.32
N LYS A 73 -2.39 -1.61 -3.73
CA LYS A 73 -2.82 -2.94 -4.21
C LYS A 73 -3.37 -2.89 -5.63
N ASP A 74 -4.21 -1.91 -5.93
CA ASP A 74 -4.77 -1.73 -7.28
C ASP A 74 -3.67 -1.45 -8.33
N ILE A 75 -2.72 -0.57 -8.02
CA ILE A 75 -1.58 -0.29 -8.88
C ILE A 75 -0.74 -1.56 -9.10
N LEU A 76 -0.38 -2.27 -8.04
CA LEU A 76 0.43 -3.49 -8.14
C LEU A 76 -0.28 -4.57 -8.95
N SER A 77 -1.61 -4.73 -8.79
CA SER A 77 -2.39 -5.72 -9.54
C SER A 77 -2.39 -5.50 -11.05
N LYS A 78 -2.17 -4.27 -11.50
CA LYS A 78 -2.10 -3.85 -12.90
C LYS A 78 -0.67 -3.75 -13.44
N THR A 79 0.32 -3.82 -12.56
CA THR A 79 1.73 -3.69 -12.90
C THR A 79 2.26 -4.99 -13.50
N LYS A 80 2.98 -4.90 -14.61
CA LYS A 80 3.59 -6.06 -15.28
C LYS A 80 5.05 -6.30 -14.91
N ARG A 81 5.69 -5.31 -14.31
CA ARG A 81 7.10 -5.35 -13.92
C ARG A 81 7.28 -4.67 -12.57
N ILE A 82 8.21 -5.18 -11.78
CA ILE A 82 8.55 -4.60 -10.48
C ILE A 82 10.08 -4.47 -10.35
N LEU A 83 10.52 -3.35 -9.78
CA LEU A 83 11.92 -3.14 -9.43
C LEU A 83 12.16 -3.68 -8.03
N LEU A 84 12.89 -4.79 -7.93
CA LEU A 84 13.40 -5.27 -6.64
C LEU A 84 14.58 -4.39 -6.22
N PRO A 85 14.62 -3.92 -4.96
CA PRO A 85 15.73 -3.10 -4.47
C PRO A 85 17.01 -3.94 -4.32
N SER A 86 18.14 -3.25 -4.25
CA SER A 86 19.41 -3.89 -3.86
C SER A 86 19.31 -4.46 -2.45
N VAL A 87 19.88 -5.64 -2.26
CA VAL A 87 19.92 -6.33 -0.97
C VAL A 87 21.34 -6.24 -0.42
N TYR A 88 21.46 -5.78 0.82
CA TYR A 88 22.73 -5.65 1.54
C TYR A 88 22.71 -6.50 2.80
N LEU A 89 23.82 -7.17 3.08
CA LEU A 89 24.07 -7.85 4.34
C LEU A 89 24.75 -6.86 5.31
N ASN A 90 24.18 -6.72 6.51
CA ASN A 90 24.77 -5.97 7.61
C ASN A 90 25.44 -6.97 8.56
N PHE A 91 26.70 -6.71 8.92
CA PHE A 91 27.42 -7.53 9.90
C PHE A 91 27.36 -6.84 11.28
N PRO A 92 26.55 -7.31 12.24
CA PRO A 92 26.50 -6.72 13.58
C PRO A 92 27.88 -6.82 14.25
N GLY A 93 28.37 -5.68 14.77
CA GLY A 93 29.65 -5.62 15.49
C GLY A 93 30.91 -5.65 14.62
N SER A 94 30.79 -5.60 13.30
CA SER A 94 31.94 -5.52 12.39
C SER A 94 32.16 -4.07 11.91
N TYR A 95 33.45 -3.68 11.77
CA TYR A 95 33.84 -2.45 11.08
C TYR A 95 33.67 -2.52 9.56
N LYS A 96 33.24 -3.67 9.01
CA LYS A 96 32.92 -3.82 7.60
C LYS A 96 31.64 -3.09 7.28
N GLU A 97 31.70 -2.24 6.28
CA GLU A 97 30.55 -1.68 5.61
C GLU A 97 29.63 -2.80 5.07
N LYS A 98 28.38 -2.43 4.76
CA LYS A 98 27.39 -3.33 4.17
C LYS A 98 27.94 -4.05 2.95
N GLU A 99 27.78 -5.36 2.87
CA GLU A 99 28.11 -6.15 1.68
C GLU A 99 26.92 -6.24 0.75
N LEU A 100 27.10 -5.88 -0.51
CA LEU A 100 26.06 -6.00 -1.53
C LEU A 100 25.87 -7.48 -1.90
N ILE A 101 24.68 -8.00 -1.63
CA ILE A 101 24.31 -9.40 -1.96
C ILE A 101 23.64 -9.47 -3.34
N SER A 102 22.83 -8.49 -3.68
CA SER A 102 22.14 -8.40 -4.97
C SER A 102 21.94 -6.97 -5.37
N GLU A 103 22.20 -6.64 -6.60
CA GLU A 103 21.86 -5.36 -7.19
C GLU A 103 20.35 -5.22 -7.40
N ALA A 104 19.89 -3.97 -7.48
CA ALA A 104 18.52 -3.68 -7.85
C ALA A 104 18.23 -4.27 -9.24
N LYS A 105 17.11 -4.96 -9.38
CA LYS A 105 16.75 -5.65 -10.62
C LYS A 105 15.27 -5.48 -10.92
N GLU A 106 14.98 -5.11 -12.16
CA GLU A 106 13.62 -5.14 -12.68
C GLU A 106 13.27 -6.56 -13.14
N ILE A 107 12.11 -7.06 -12.71
CA ILE A 107 11.62 -8.40 -13.05
C ILE A 107 10.20 -8.33 -13.61
N ASP A 108 9.91 -9.23 -14.54
CA ASP A 108 8.56 -9.39 -15.08
C ASP A 108 7.68 -10.18 -14.11
N ILE A 109 6.44 -9.73 -13.92
CA ILE A 109 5.46 -10.35 -13.04
C ILE A 109 4.70 -11.42 -13.83
N GLU A 110 4.76 -12.65 -13.34
CA GLU A 110 4.07 -13.82 -13.90
C GLU A 110 2.66 -13.99 -13.33
N GLY A 111 2.45 -13.53 -12.08
CA GLY A 111 1.17 -13.59 -11.40
C GLY A 111 1.14 -12.77 -10.11
N ILE A 112 -0.07 -12.43 -9.67
CA ILE A 112 -0.29 -11.68 -8.45
C ILE A 112 -1.48 -12.28 -7.69
N ASP A 113 -1.31 -12.46 -6.38
CA ASP A 113 -2.39 -12.74 -5.44
C ASP A 113 -2.50 -11.58 -4.44
N LEU A 114 -3.71 -11.11 -4.17
CA LEU A 114 -4.01 -10.10 -3.15
C LEU A 114 -4.59 -10.77 -1.92
N GLU A 115 -4.09 -10.41 -0.73
CA GLU A 115 -4.61 -10.86 0.59
C GLU A 115 -4.83 -12.38 0.70
N LYS A 116 -4.10 -13.15 -0.05
CA LYS A 116 -4.20 -14.61 -0.04
C LYS A 116 -3.47 -15.19 1.17
N ARG A 117 -4.14 -16.12 1.86
CA ARG A 117 -3.53 -16.82 3.01
C ARG A 117 -2.46 -17.81 2.55
N TYR A 118 -1.29 -17.70 3.17
CA TYR A 118 -0.18 -18.65 3.07
C TYR A 118 0.17 -19.16 4.48
N ASN A 119 -0.26 -20.37 4.80
CA ASN A 119 -0.13 -20.95 6.15
C ASN A 119 -0.68 -19.99 7.24
N ASN A 120 0.21 -19.39 8.05
CA ASN A 120 -0.13 -18.51 9.16
C ASN A 120 0.06 -17.01 8.86
N ILE A 121 0.32 -16.64 7.59
CA ILE A 121 0.43 -15.25 7.15
C ILE A 121 -0.61 -14.91 6.06
N ILE A 122 -0.94 -13.62 5.98
CA ILE A 122 -1.72 -13.03 4.90
C ILE A 122 -0.96 -11.79 4.45
N PRO A 123 -0.13 -11.91 3.38
CA PRO A 123 0.54 -10.76 2.79
C PRO A 123 -0.48 -9.83 2.12
N ASP A 124 -0.15 -8.54 2.02
CA ASP A 124 -0.95 -7.60 1.23
C ASP A 124 -0.96 -8.00 -0.24
N VAL A 125 0.22 -8.33 -0.77
CA VAL A 125 0.39 -8.77 -2.17
C VAL A 125 1.43 -9.88 -2.22
N VAL A 126 1.16 -10.88 -3.04
CA VAL A 126 2.15 -11.89 -3.43
C VAL A 126 2.43 -11.76 -4.91
N VAL A 127 3.68 -11.53 -5.27
CA VAL A 127 4.13 -11.45 -6.65
C VAL A 127 4.87 -12.74 -7.00
N TYR A 128 4.51 -13.33 -8.13
CA TYR A 128 5.22 -14.46 -8.73
C TYR A 128 6.08 -13.94 -9.87
N ALA A 129 7.38 -14.21 -9.81
CA ALA A 129 8.33 -13.75 -10.82
C ALA A 129 9.60 -14.62 -10.82
N GLY A 130 10.05 -15.06 -11.99
CA GLY A 130 11.24 -15.88 -12.15
C GLY A 130 11.17 -17.20 -11.37
N GLY A 131 9.99 -17.81 -11.27
CA GLY A 131 9.73 -19.04 -10.51
C GLY A 131 9.81 -18.88 -8.99
N LYS A 132 9.85 -17.64 -8.47
CA LYS A 132 9.90 -17.31 -7.04
C LYS A 132 8.65 -16.57 -6.59
N LYS A 133 8.39 -16.60 -5.28
CA LYS A 133 7.34 -15.82 -4.63
C LYS A 133 7.98 -14.67 -3.84
N PHE A 134 7.43 -13.48 -4.02
CA PHE A 134 7.80 -12.30 -3.25
C PHE A 134 6.58 -11.84 -2.46
N PHE A 135 6.70 -11.81 -1.14
CA PHE A 135 5.69 -11.26 -0.25
C PHE A 135 5.93 -9.76 -0.10
N ILE A 136 4.91 -8.96 -0.40
CA ILE A 136 4.96 -7.51 -0.34
C ILE A 136 3.98 -7.05 0.73
N GLU A 137 4.48 -6.26 1.68
CA GLU A 137 3.70 -5.52 2.66
C GLU A 137 3.72 -4.04 2.31
N ILE A 138 2.54 -3.42 2.29
CA ILE A 138 2.40 -2.02 1.98
C ILE A 138 2.45 -1.22 3.28
N TYR A 139 3.53 -0.48 3.45
CA TYR A 139 3.72 0.39 4.60
C TYR A 139 3.20 1.81 4.29
N VAL A 140 2.24 2.29 5.08
CA VAL A 140 1.70 3.65 4.98
C VAL A 140 2.07 4.46 6.23
N THR A 141 1.64 4.05 7.40
CA THR A 141 1.86 4.78 8.66
C THR A 141 2.53 3.93 9.74
N HIS A 142 2.32 2.63 9.73
CA HIS A 142 2.85 1.70 10.72
C HIS A 142 3.73 0.64 10.07
N PRO A 143 5.00 0.49 10.51
CA PRO A 143 5.87 -0.55 10.00
C PRO A 143 5.31 -1.94 10.34
N ILE A 144 5.74 -2.94 9.58
CA ILE A 144 5.49 -4.34 9.92
C ILE A 144 6.06 -4.62 11.33
N ASP A 145 5.28 -5.26 12.20
CA ASP A 145 5.75 -5.62 13.53
C ASP A 145 6.71 -6.83 13.48
N ASP A 146 7.57 -6.92 14.49
CA ASP A 146 8.61 -7.97 14.56
C ASP A 146 8.00 -9.38 14.52
N LYS A 147 6.85 -9.60 15.14
CA LYS A 147 6.16 -10.90 15.15
C LYS A 147 5.68 -11.31 13.76
N LYS A 148 5.20 -10.33 12.97
CA LYS A 148 4.80 -10.57 11.59
C LYS A 148 6.04 -10.84 10.72
N LEU A 149 7.12 -10.09 10.92
CA LEU A 149 8.38 -10.28 10.22
C LEU A 149 8.98 -11.68 10.49
N GLU A 150 9.01 -12.12 11.74
CA GLU A 150 9.47 -13.48 12.11
C GLU A 150 8.70 -14.58 11.38
N LYS A 151 7.36 -14.44 11.24
CA LYS A 151 6.55 -15.40 10.49
C LYS A 151 6.93 -15.47 9.01
N TYR A 152 7.29 -14.34 8.39
CA TYR A 152 7.77 -14.34 7.01
C TYR A 152 9.11 -15.03 6.86
N VAL A 153 10.06 -14.77 7.76
CA VAL A 153 11.38 -15.40 7.77
C VAL A 153 11.24 -16.92 7.90
N LEU A 154 10.43 -17.41 8.83
CA LEU A 154 10.21 -18.85 9.03
C LEU A 154 9.61 -19.55 7.79
N GLN A 155 8.78 -18.85 7.00
CA GLN A 155 8.22 -19.43 5.77
C GLN A 155 9.23 -19.56 4.63
N THR A 156 10.27 -18.74 4.62
CA THR A 156 11.31 -18.77 3.57
C THR A 156 12.16 -20.05 3.67
N PHE A 157 12.24 -20.66 4.85
CA PHE A 157 13.04 -21.89 5.10
C PHE A 157 12.24 -23.20 4.96
N GLN A 158 10.94 -23.12 4.63
CA GLN A 158 10.07 -24.31 4.49
C GLN A 158 9.72 -24.65 3.03
N GLN A 159 10.43 -24.06 2.06
CA GLN A 159 10.24 -24.34 0.63
C GLN A 159 11.33 -25.25 0.07
#